data_8bcc30048467952b6f250885bcb3d646
#
_entry.id   8bcc30048467952b6f250885bcb3d646
#
_cell.length_a   1.000
_cell.length_b   1.000
_cell.length_c   1.000
_cell.angle_alpha   90.00
_cell.angle_beta   90.00
_cell.angle_gamma   90.00
#
_symmetry.space_group_name_H-M   'P 1'
#
loop_
_entity.id
_entity.type
_entity.pdbx_description
1 polymer ?
#
loop_
_entity_poly.entity_id
_entity_poly.type
_entity_poly.pdbx_seq_one_letter_code
_entity_poly.pdbx_strand_id
1 'polypeptide(L)'
;MIDAEFDALKRQDLAAFESLQPEKLQLLEQLGDVAKKIEQGALADQERAQWDDFKALVHRCRDGHRRNETLISRQLLTIRGALQALSGANGSDSVEMYDRLGQMTLSGRRDRYNEA
;
A
#
# COMPACT_ATOMS: atom_id res chain seq x y z
N MET A 1 11.19 -5.44 -1.47
CA MET A 1 9.75 -5.66 -1.24
C MET A 1 8.88 -4.61 -1.92
N ILE A 2 9.00 -3.35 -1.56
CA ILE A 2 8.18 -2.26 -2.13
C ILE A 2 8.39 -2.10 -3.62
N ASP A 3 9.61 -2.22 -4.10
CA ASP A 3 9.91 -2.18 -5.54
C ASP A 3 9.35 -3.40 -6.27
N ALA A 4 9.36 -4.57 -5.65
CA ALA A 4 8.73 -5.77 -6.20
C ALA A 4 7.20 -5.61 -6.31
N GLU A 5 6.56 -4.99 -5.31
CA GLU A 5 5.14 -4.63 -5.38
C GLU A 5 4.87 -3.65 -6.52
N PHE A 6 5.71 -2.63 -6.66
CA PHE A 6 5.58 -1.64 -7.73
C PHE A 6 5.68 -2.29 -9.11
N ASP A 7 6.64 -3.18 -9.32
CA ASP A 7 6.80 -3.90 -10.57
C ASP A 7 5.60 -4.80 -10.87
N ALA A 8 5.07 -5.50 -9.86
CA ALA A 8 3.86 -6.31 -10.00
C ALA A 8 2.65 -5.44 -10.40
N LEU A 9 2.49 -4.28 -9.76
CA LEU A 9 1.42 -3.34 -10.08
C LEU A 9 1.54 -2.77 -11.50
N LYS A 10 2.77 -2.43 -11.93
CA LYS A 10 3.01 -1.94 -13.30
C LYS A 10 2.64 -2.97 -14.36
N ARG A 11 2.92 -4.24 -14.09
CA ARG A 11 2.57 -5.36 -14.98
C ARG A 11 1.11 -5.78 -14.85
N GLN A 12 0.39 -5.21 -13.89
CA GLN A 12 -1.00 -5.60 -13.55
C GLN A 12 -1.08 -7.07 -13.13
N ASP A 13 -0.04 -7.58 -12.51
CA ASP A 13 0.04 -8.95 -12.01
C ASP A 13 -0.45 -8.97 -10.55
N LEU A 14 -1.76 -9.09 -10.38
CA LEU A 14 -2.40 -9.12 -9.07
C LEU A 14 -1.99 -10.34 -8.25
N ALA A 15 -1.79 -11.49 -8.88
CA ALA A 15 -1.35 -12.70 -8.19
C ALA A 15 0.05 -12.52 -7.58
N ALA A 16 0.98 -11.92 -8.32
CA ALA A 16 2.30 -11.59 -7.81
C ALA A 16 2.22 -10.57 -6.68
N PHE A 17 1.40 -9.53 -6.82
CA PHE A 17 1.18 -8.54 -5.77
C PHE A 17 0.63 -9.17 -4.50
N GLU A 18 -0.40 -9.99 -4.59
CA GLU A 18 -1.00 -10.68 -3.44
C GLU A 18 -0.02 -11.64 -2.77
N SER A 19 0.83 -12.32 -3.53
CA SER A 19 1.82 -13.24 -2.97
C SER A 19 2.89 -12.54 -2.14
N LEU A 20 3.12 -11.24 -2.37
CA LEU A 20 4.07 -10.44 -1.61
C LEU A 20 3.50 -9.94 -0.26
N GLN A 21 2.18 -9.92 -0.09
CA GLN A 21 1.55 -9.34 1.10
C GLN A 21 1.90 -10.05 2.41
N PRO A 22 1.90 -11.40 2.50
CA PRO A 22 2.30 -12.07 3.74
C PRO A 22 3.74 -11.75 4.17
N GLU A 23 4.66 -11.69 3.22
CA GLU A 23 6.06 -11.33 3.48
C GLU A 23 6.17 -9.88 3.96
N LYS A 24 5.42 -8.98 3.35
CA LYS A 24 5.36 -7.58 3.76
C LYS A 24 4.88 -7.42 5.20
N LEU A 25 3.84 -8.16 5.60
CA LEU A 25 3.33 -8.12 6.96
C LEU A 25 4.36 -8.63 7.96
N GLN A 26 5.10 -9.69 7.63
CA GLN A 26 6.19 -10.18 8.47
C GLN A 26 7.31 -9.15 8.63
N LEU A 27 7.70 -8.48 7.54
CA LEU A 27 8.72 -7.44 7.58
C LEU A 27 8.28 -6.24 8.42
N LEU A 28 7.03 -5.83 8.34
CA LEU A 28 6.46 -4.75 9.14
C LEU A 28 6.45 -5.11 10.63
N GLU A 29 6.10 -6.36 10.97
CA GLU A 29 6.14 -6.84 12.34
C GLU A 29 7.57 -6.84 12.90
N GLN A 30 8.54 -7.32 12.12
CA GLN A 30 9.97 -7.29 12.51
C GLN A 30 10.47 -5.86 12.70
N LEU A 31 10.07 -4.92 11.83
CA LEU A 31 10.42 -3.51 11.99
C LEU A 31 9.82 -2.92 13.26
N GLY A 32 8.59 -3.25 13.60
CA GLY A 32 7.95 -2.84 14.84
C GLY A 32 8.70 -3.34 16.07
N ASP A 33 9.13 -4.58 16.06
CA ASP A 33 9.92 -5.17 17.15
C ASP A 33 11.29 -4.50 17.32
N VAL A 34 11.97 -4.22 16.22
CA VAL A 34 13.25 -3.50 16.24
C VAL A 34 13.06 -2.08 16.77
N ALA A 35 12.03 -1.38 16.34
CA ALA A 35 11.72 -0.02 16.80
C ALA A 35 11.47 0.00 18.31
N LYS A 36 10.75 -0.97 18.86
CA LYS A 36 10.53 -1.10 20.31
C LYS A 36 11.82 -1.31 21.09
N LYS A 37 12.71 -2.17 20.57
CA LYS A 37 14.02 -2.41 21.20
C LYS A 37 14.86 -1.15 21.23
N ILE A 38 14.82 -0.34 20.19
CA ILE A 38 15.57 0.91 20.10
C ILE A 38 15.01 1.94 21.08
N GLU A 39 13.69 2.04 21.24
CA GLU A 39 13.06 2.94 22.21
C GLU A 39 13.40 2.58 23.65
N GLN A 40 13.58 1.29 23.95
CA GLN A 40 13.87 0.77 25.29
C GLN A 40 15.35 0.81 25.67
N GLY A 41 16.25 0.99 24.72
CA GLY A 41 17.68 0.94 24.93
C GLY A 41 18.36 2.29 24.70
N ALA A 42 19.35 2.64 25.58
CA ALA A 42 20.24 3.75 25.31
C ALA A 42 21.16 3.38 24.14
N LEU A 43 21.07 4.14 23.05
CA LEU A 43 21.92 3.94 21.88
C LEU A 43 23.33 4.40 22.16
N ALA A 44 24.33 3.53 21.96
CA ALA A 44 25.74 3.91 21.95
C ALA A 44 26.03 4.83 20.75
N ASP A 45 27.09 5.63 20.81
CA ASP A 45 27.43 6.59 19.75
C ASP A 45 27.64 5.92 18.40
N GLN A 46 28.15 4.70 18.35
CA GLN A 46 28.27 3.92 17.11
C GLN A 46 26.93 3.50 16.53
N GLU A 47 25.91 3.30 17.36
CA GLU A 47 24.57 2.90 16.94
C GLU A 47 23.74 4.08 16.43
N ARG A 48 24.11 5.32 16.79
CA ARG A 48 23.43 6.53 16.31
C ARG A 48 23.59 6.73 14.81
N ALA A 49 24.78 6.46 14.27
CA ALA A 49 25.00 6.53 12.82
C ALA A 49 24.16 5.48 12.08
N GLN A 50 24.09 4.27 12.62
CA GLN A 50 23.22 3.21 12.09
C GLN A 50 21.74 3.58 12.22
N TRP A 51 21.37 4.27 13.28
CA TRP A 51 20.01 4.75 13.46
C TRP A 51 19.60 5.80 12.42
N ASP A 52 20.50 6.71 12.07
CA ASP A 52 20.24 7.69 11.02
C ASP A 52 20.08 7.04 9.65
N ASP A 53 20.91 6.05 9.34
CA ASP A 53 20.78 5.23 8.13
C ASP A 53 19.45 4.46 8.10
N PHE A 54 19.03 3.92 9.23
CA PHE A 54 17.77 3.23 9.38
C PHE A 54 16.58 4.18 9.13
N LYS A 55 16.62 5.39 9.71
CA LYS A 55 15.58 6.39 9.46
C LYS A 55 15.50 6.77 7.98
N ALA A 56 16.62 6.93 7.31
CA ALA A 56 16.67 7.22 5.87
C ALA A 56 16.03 6.10 5.06
N LEU A 57 16.28 4.84 5.42
CA LEU A 57 15.62 3.69 4.78
C LEU A 57 14.10 3.69 5.00
N VAL A 58 13.66 3.99 6.22
CA VAL A 58 12.22 4.09 6.54
C VAL A 58 11.55 5.17 5.71
N HIS A 59 12.20 6.33 5.54
CA HIS A 59 11.68 7.39 4.69
C HIS A 59 11.55 6.96 3.23
N ARG A 60 12.54 6.26 2.69
CA ARG A 60 12.47 5.72 1.33
C ARG A 60 11.36 4.68 1.19
N CYS A 61 11.15 3.84 2.19
CA CYS A 61 10.03 2.90 2.21
C CYS A 61 8.67 3.63 2.20
N ARG A 62 8.54 4.69 2.99
CA ARG A 62 7.33 5.52 3.01
C ARG A 62 7.05 6.13 1.63
N ASP A 63 8.07 6.69 0.99
CA ASP A 63 7.93 7.28 -0.33
C ASP A 63 7.55 6.22 -1.37
N GLY A 64 8.15 5.04 -1.31
CA GLY A 64 7.80 3.91 -2.15
C GLY A 64 6.36 3.44 -1.95
N HIS A 65 5.89 3.40 -0.71
CA HIS A 65 4.50 3.09 -0.41
C HIS A 65 3.53 4.10 -1.00
N ARG A 66 3.80 5.38 -0.87
CA ARG A 66 2.98 6.45 -1.46
C ARG A 66 2.92 6.33 -2.97
N ARG A 67 4.05 6.04 -3.59
CA ARG A 67 4.12 5.77 -5.03
C ARG A 67 3.21 4.61 -5.42
N ASN A 68 3.27 3.50 -4.69
CA ASN A 68 2.46 2.32 -4.95
C ASN A 68 0.97 2.59 -4.74
N GLU A 69 0.59 3.31 -3.70
CA GLU A 69 -0.79 3.73 -3.46
C GLU A 69 -1.33 4.62 -4.58
N THR A 70 -0.52 5.55 -5.07
CA THR A 70 -0.89 6.40 -6.21
C THR A 70 -1.13 5.57 -7.46
N LEU A 71 -0.27 4.58 -7.73
CA LEU A 71 -0.42 3.68 -8.87
C LEU A 71 -1.69 2.84 -8.77
N ILE A 72 -1.99 2.28 -7.60
CA ILE A 72 -3.22 1.53 -7.35
C ILE A 72 -4.44 2.41 -7.61
N SER A 73 -4.45 3.63 -7.09
CA SER A 73 -5.56 4.57 -7.27
C SER A 73 -5.78 4.90 -8.74
N ARG A 74 -4.72 5.13 -9.50
CA ARG A 74 -4.80 5.38 -10.95
C ARG A 74 -5.33 4.18 -11.71
N GLN A 75 -4.89 2.98 -11.38
CA GLN A 75 -5.37 1.76 -12.00
C GLN A 75 -6.86 1.54 -11.72
N LEU A 76 -7.32 1.77 -10.51
CA LEU A 76 -8.74 1.69 -10.15
C LEU A 76 -9.57 2.69 -10.94
N LEU A 77 -9.12 3.94 -11.10
CA LEU A 77 -9.81 4.94 -11.91
C LEU A 77 -9.89 4.53 -13.37
N THR A 78 -8.82 3.97 -13.92
CA THR A 78 -8.79 3.47 -15.30
C THR A 78 -9.78 2.33 -15.49
N ILE A 79 -9.83 1.38 -14.56
CA ILE A 79 -10.79 0.26 -14.61
C ILE A 79 -12.21 0.75 -14.53
N ARG A 80 -12.51 1.70 -13.63
CA ARG A 80 -13.84 2.32 -13.54
C ARG A 80 -14.24 3.02 -14.83
N GLY A 81 -13.34 3.79 -15.42
CA GLY A 81 -13.57 4.46 -16.68
C GLY A 81 -13.88 3.47 -17.82
N ALA A 82 -13.13 2.37 -17.90
CA ALA A 82 -13.38 1.32 -18.88
C ALA A 82 -14.72 0.62 -18.66
N LEU A 83 -15.09 0.32 -17.41
CA LEU A 83 -16.37 -0.27 -17.06
C LEU A 83 -17.54 0.65 -17.39
N GLN A 84 -17.41 1.95 -17.11
CA GLN A 84 -18.42 2.95 -17.47
C GLN A 84 -18.60 3.05 -18.99
N ALA A 85 -17.51 3.03 -19.76
CA ALA A 85 -17.57 3.04 -21.21
C ALA A 85 -18.28 1.80 -21.78
N LEU A 86 -18.01 0.63 -21.22
CA LEU A 86 -18.66 -0.62 -21.61
C LEU A 86 -20.13 -0.67 -21.20
N SER A 87 -20.49 -0.12 -20.05
CA SER A 87 -21.86 -0.14 -19.53
C SER A 87 -22.74 0.95 -20.11
N GLY A 88 -22.18 2.02 -20.65
CA GLY A 88 -22.91 2.99 -21.47
C GLY A 88 -23.59 2.36 -22.68
N ALA A 89 -23.17 1.15 -23.07
CA ALA A 89 -23.77 0.35 -24.12
C ALA A 89 -24.78 -0.72 -23.61
N ASN A 90 -24.70 -1.17 -22.31
CA ASN A 90 -25.39 -2.38 -21.84
C ASN A 90 -25.96 -2.36 -20.41
N GLY A 91 -26.20 -1.21 -19.82
CA GLY A 91 -26.92 -1.14 -18.55
C GLY A 91 -26.12 -0.68 -17.35
N SER A 92 -26.71 0.28 -16.65
CA SER A 92 -26.15 0.97 -15.50
C SER A 92 -26.02 0.12 -14.24
N ASP A 93 -26.74 -1.00 -14.12
CA ASP A 93 -26.88 -1.76 -12.89
C ASP A 93 -25.59 -2.45 -12.46
N SER A 94 -24.81 -3.00 -13.40
CA SER A 94 -23.54 -3.66 -13.09
C SER A 94 -22.45 -2.67 -12.71
N VAL A 95 -22.45 -1.47 -13.27
CA VAL A 95 -21.50 -0.41 -12.92
C VAL A 95 -21.77 0.16 -11.54
N GLU A 96 -23.05 0.41 -11.21
CA GLU A 96 -23.42 0.85 -9.85
C GLU A 96 -22.97 -0.14 -8.80
N MET A 97 -23.09 -1.44 -9.07
CA MET A 97 -22.65 -2.48 -8.15
C MET A 97 -21.14 -2.46 -7.92
N TYR A 98 -20.35 -2.29 -8.99
CA TYR A 98 -18.88 -2.17 -8.87
C TYR A 98 -18.46 -0.89 -8.16
N ASP A 99 -19.11 0.24 -8.44
CA ASP A 99 -18.84 1.50 -7.76
C ASP A 99 -19.17 1.42 -6.28
N ARG A 100 -20.27 0.80 -5.88
CA ARG A 100 -20.63 0.56 -4.49
C ARG A 100 -19.59 -0.30 -3.77
N LEU A 101 -19.14 -1.39 -4.39
CA LEU A 101 -18.08 -2.24 -3.82
C LEU A 101 -16.76 -1.50 -3.69
N GLY A 102 -16.39 -0.71 -4.68
CA GLY A 102 -15.21 0.13 -4.64
C GLY A 102 -15.28 1.20 -3.56
N GLN A 103 -16.41 1.89 -3.43
CA GLN A 103 -16.64 2.89 -2.40
C GLN A 103 -16.65 2.29 -1.00
N MET A 104 -17.26 1.13 -0.80
CA MET A 104 -17.26 0.44 0.49
C MET A 104 -15.83 0.07 0.92
N THR A 105 -14.99 -0.40 0.02
CA THR A 105 -13.60 -0.73 0.31
C THR A 105 -12.78 0.52 0.64
N LEU A 106 -12.95 1.61 -0.09
CA LEU A 106 -12.26 2.87 0.16
C LEU A 106 -12.77 3.57 1.43
N SER A 107 -14.07 3.55 1.70
CA SER A 107 -14.66 4.08 2.93
C SER A 107 -14.17 3.33 4.15
N GLY A 108 -14.09 2.02 4.10
CA GLY A 108 -13.54 1.21 5.19
C GLY A 108 -12.08 1.56 5.50
N ARG A 109 -11.28 1.86 4.50
CA ARG A 109 -9.91 2.34 4.70
C ARG A 109 -9.85 3.74 5.27
N ARG A 110 -10.68 4.66 4.81
CA ARG A 110 -10.74 6.04 5.33
C ARG A 110 -11.19 6.07 6.79
N ASP A 111 -12.18 5.31 7.15
CA ASP A 111 -12.68 5.21 8.52
C ASP A 111 -11.60 4.70 9.48
N ARG A 112 -10.78 3.74 9.06
CA ARG A 112 -9.65 3.26 9.86
C ARG A 112 -8.57 4.33 10.05
N TYR A 113 -8.34 5.20 9.07
CA TYR A 113 -7.40 6.30 9.20
C TYR A 113 -7.94 7.45 10.06
N ASN A 114 -9.23 7.69 10.04
CA ASN A 114 -9.85 8.77 10.80
C ASN A 114 -10.09 8.42 12.28
N GLU A 115 -10.18 7.15 12.63
CA GLU A 115 -10.31 6.69 14.00
C GLU A 115 -8.98 6.63 14.76
N ALA A 116 -7.87 6.83 14.10
CA ALA A 116 -6.56 6.92 14.72
C ALA A 116 -6.23 8.38 15.03
#